data_1e2ba31bc3952ca49886fd1caf5f17e2
#
_entry.id   1e2ba31bc3952ca49886fd1caf5f17e2
#
_cell.length_a   1.000
_cell.length_b   1.000
_cell.length_c   1.000
_cell.angle_alpha   90.00
_cell.angle_beta   90.00
_cell.angle_gamma   90.00
#
_symmetry.space_group_name_H-M   'P 1'
#
loop_
_entity.id
_entity.type
_entity.pdbx_description
1 polymer ?
#
loop_
_entity_poly.entity_id
_entity_poly.type
_entity_poly.pdbx_seq_one_letter_code
_entity_poly.pdbx_strand_id
1 'polypeptide(L)'
;SATNYEAINFYHEQFGIQRAVLPRVLALPQIEHVVNNTPVEIEVFGYGSLCVMVEGRCALSAYATGLGPNQHGVCSPAKSVVWEEKPDGLSTRLAGYLIDRFATGERAGYPTVCKGRYVVGGERYYAIEEPASLDTLALLPEFVRIGVAAIKIEGRQRSPAYVAEVT
;
A
#
# COMPACT_ATOMS: atom_id res chain seq x y z
N SER A 1 -6.89 -9.14 0.07
CA SER A 1 -7.19 -8.92 1.49
C SER A 1 -8.70 -8.82 1.73
N ALA A 2 -9.14 -9.24 2.90
CA ALA A 2 -10.52 -9.13 3.38
C ALA A 2 -10.58 -8.07 4.48
N THR A 3 -11.68 -7.31 4.53
CA THR A 3 -11.84 -6.18 5.46
C THR A 3 -12.69 -6.52 6.68
N ASN A 4 -13.39 -7.66 6.68
CA ASN A 4 -14.25 -8.09 7.76
C ASN A 4 -14.16 -9.61 7.97
N TYR A 5 -14.60 -10.07 9.15
CA TYR A 5 -14.54 -11.47 9.53
C TYR A 5 -15.54 -12.33 8.74
N GLU A 6 -16.67 -11.79 8.33
CA GLU A 6 -17.67 -12.55 7.55
C GLU A 6 -17.08 -13.02 6.20
N ALA A 7 -16.37 -12.13 5.49
CA ALA A 7 -15.70 -12.50 4.25
C ALA A 7 -14.56 -13.51 4.50
N ILE A 8 -13.81 -13.36 5.60
CA ILE A 8 -12.75 -14.30 5.97
C ILE A 8 -13.33 -15.67 6.29
N ASN A 9 -14.40 -15.74 7.08
CA ASN A 9 -15.08 -16.99 7.43
C ASN A 9 -15.66 -17.67 6.19
N PHE A 10 -16.28 -16.90 5.28
CA PHE A 10 -16.73 -17.43 3.99
C PHE A 10 -15.58 -18.07 3.20
N TYR A 11 -14.42 -17.38 3.08
CA TYR A 11 -13.27 -17.98 2.39
C TYR A 11 -12.70 -19.19 3.11
N HIS A 12 -12.72 -19.21 4.41
CA HIS A 12 -12.32 -20.38 5.18
C HIS A 12 -13.24 -21.58 4.92
N GLU A 13 -14.54 -21.38 5.00
CA GLU A 13 -15.54 -22.42 4.77
C GLU A 13 -15.52 -22.96 3.31
N GLN A 14 -15.40 -22.06 2.33
CA GLN A 14 -15.48 -22.45 0.92
C GLN A 14 -14.15 -22.95 0.35
N PHE A 15 -13.01 -22.44 0.83
CA PHE A 15 -11.70 -22.68 0.21
C PHE A 15 -10.64 -23.18 1.21
N GLY A 16 -10.98 -23.31 2.49
CA GLY A 16 -10.08 -23.83 3.52
C GLY A 16 -8.88 -22.92 3.82
N ILE A 17 -9.00 -21.60 3.62
CA ILE A 17 -7.89 -20.71 3.94
C ILE A 17 -7.58 -20.77 5.44
N GLN A 18 -6.28 -20.74 5.79
CA GLN A 18 -5.80 -20.80 7.17
C GLN A 18 -5.27 -19.46 7.67
N ARG A 19 -4.97 -18.53 6.75
CA ARG A 19 -4.49 -17.18 7.07
C ARG A 19 -5.08 -16.13 6.15
N ALA A 20 -5.45 -14.98 6.71
CA ALA A 20 -5.96 -13.84 5.97
C ALA A 20 -5.13 -12.59 6.26
N VAL A 21 -4.79 -11.83 5.19
CA VAL A 21 -4.11 -10.54 5.32
C VAL A 21 -5.15 -9.43 5.37
N LEU A 22 -5.12 -8.61 6.41
CA LEU A 22 -5.98 -7.42 6.52
C LEU A 22 -5.38 -6.23 5.77
N PRO A 23 -6.23 -5.34 5.22
CA PRO A 23 -5.78 -4.11 4.59
C PRO A 23 -5.29 -3.09 5.64
N ARG A 24 -4.45 -2.15 5.20
CA ARG A 24 -3.83 -1.12 6.04
C ARG A 24 -4.78 -0.03 6.53
N VAL A 25 -6.00 -0.03 6.03
CA VAL A 25 -7.02 0.96 6.37
C VAL A 25 -7.77 0.67 7.67
N LEU A 26 -7.56 -0.49 8.28
CA LEU A 26 -8.23 -0.87 9.53
C LEU A 26 -7.50 -0.30 10.75
N ALA A 27 -8.25 0.31 11.65
CA ALA A 27 -7.76 0.73 12.95
C ALA A 27 -7.64 -0.48 13.91
N LEU A 28 -6.84 -0.35 14.99
CA LEU A 28 -6.62 -1.42 15.97
C LEU A 28 -7.90 -2.06 16.51
N PRO A 29 -8.95 -1.31 16.91
CA PRO A 29 -10.21 -1.93 17.38
C PRO A 29 -10.91 -2.77 16.30
N GLN A 30 -10.78 -2.39 15.03
CA GLN A 30 -11.33 -3.16 13.92
C GLN A 30 -10.54 -4.45 13.68
N ILE A 31 -9.22 -4.41 13.80
CA ILE A 31 -8.35 -5.59 13.72
C ILE A 31 -8.70 -6.55 14.86
N GLU A 32 -8.79 -6.07 16.10
CA GLU A 32 -9.17 -6.87 17.28
C GLU A 32 -10.56 -7.51 17.10
N HIS A 33 -11.51 -6.75 16.56
CA HIS A 33 -12.84 -7.28 16.26
C HIS A 33 -12.79 -8.43 15.23
N VAL A 34 -11.97 -8.30 14.19
CA VAL A 34 -11.80 -9.38 13.21
C VAL A 34 -11.15 -10.60 13.86
N VAL A 35 -10.04 -10.42 14.59
CA VAL A 35 -9.34 -11.52 15.27
C VAL A 35 -10.28 -12.31 16.19
N ASN A 36 -11.13 -11.64 16.94
CA ASN A 36 -12.04 -12.27 17.90
C ASN A 36 -13.24 -12.99 17.26
N ASN A 37 -13.49 -12.81 15.96
CA ASN A 37 -14.66 -13.36 15.27
C ASN A 37 -14.33 -14.30 14.10
N THR A 38 -13.09 -14.76 13.98
CA THR A 38 -12.66 -15.73 12.97
C THR A 38 -11.75 -16.80 13.56
N PRO A 39 -11.82 -18.06 13.12
CA PRO A 39 -10.84 -19.09 13.46
C PRO A 39 -9.54 -19.00 12.62
N VAL A 40 -9.51 -18.09 11.64
CA VAL A 40 -8.40 -17.95 10.69
C VAL A 40 -7.31 -17.07 11.29
N GLU A 41 -6.04 -17.44 11.12
CA GLU A 41 -4.91 -16.61 11.50
C GLU A 41 -4.94 -15.25 10.78
N ILE A 42 -4.72 -14.18 11.52
CA ILE A 42 -4.71 -12.83 10.98
C ILE A 42 -3.28 -12.33 10.82
N GLU A 43 -2.97 -11.84 9.60
CA GLU A 43 -1.73 -11.17 9.24
C GLU A 43 -2.02 -9.70 8.96
N VAL A 44 -1.22 -8.79 9.52
CA VAL A 44 -1.33 -7.34 9.31
C VAL A 44 -0.06 -6.79 8.70
N PHE A 45 -0.17 -5.69 7.94
CA PHE A 45 1.02 -4.98 7.46
C PHE A 45 1.69 -4.23 8.60
N GLY A 46 3.00 -4.45 8.77
CA GLY A 46 3.84 -3.76 9.75
C GLY A 46 4.72 -2.69 9.14
N TYR A 47 5.29 -2.98 7.97
CA TYR A 47 6.17 -2.06 7.26
C TYR A 47 5.86 -2.04 5.77
N GLY A 48 6.07 -0.88 5.14
CA GLY A 48 5.89 -0.71 3.71
C GLY A 48 5.31 0.64 3.33
N SER A 49 4.62 0.70 2.20
CA SER A 49 3.90 1.90 1.77
C SER A 49 2.53 1.98 2.45
N LEU A 50 2.08 3.17 2.79
CA LEU A 50 0.66 3.40 3.09
C LEU A 50 -0.18 3.18 1.83
N CYS A 51 -1.45 2.81 2.00
CA CYS A 51 -2.38 2.61 0.90
C CYS A 51 -3.80 3.00 1.32
N VAL A 52 -4.44 3.90 0.59
CA VAL A 52 -5.82 4.37 0.82
C VAL A 52 -6.87 3.39 0.31
N MET A 53 -6.46 2.35 -0.40
CA MET A 53 -7.33 1.36 -1.01
C MET A 53 -7.24 0.01 -0.29
N VAL A 54 -8.26 -0.81 -0.45
CA VAL A 54 -8.16 -2.26 -0.19
C VAL A 54 -7.21 -2.87 -1.20
N GLU A 55 -6.17 -3.57 -0.73
CA GLU A 55 -5.13 -4.12 -1.57
C GLU A 55 -5.71 -5.03 -2.66
N GLY A 56 -5.20 -4.87 -3.87
CA GLY A 56 -5.66 -5.57 -5.06
C GLY A 56 -6.89 -4.97 -5.73
N ARG A 57 -7.51 -3.93 -5.17
CA ARG A 57 -8.73 -3.28 -5.69
C ARG A 57 -8.56 -1.78 -5.97
N CYS A 58 -7.36 -1.38 -6.39
CA CYS A 58 -7.07 0.02 -6.66
C CYS A 58 -7.67 0.48 -8.00
N ALA A 59 -8.79 1.19 -7.94
CA ALA A 59 -9.45 1.77 -9.11
C ALA A 59 -8.57 2.86 -9.78
N LEU A 60 -7.81 3.63 -9.00
CA LEU A 60 -6.90 4.66 -9.52
C LEU A 60 -5.81 4.06 -10.42
N SER A 61 -5.17 2.99 -9.95
CA SER A 61 -4.16 2.27 -10.73
C SER A 61 -4.76 1.62 -11.98
N ALA A 62 -5.90 0.94 -11.84
CA ALA A 62 -6.58 0.30 -12.96
C ALA A 62 -7.00 1.32 -14.02
N TYR A 63 -7.50 2.49 -13.63
CA TYR A 63 -7.84 3.59 -14.55
C TYR A 63 -6.60 4.10 -15.29
N ALA A 64 -5.51 4.39 -14.56
CA ALA A 64 -4.31 4.98 -15.16
C ALA A 64 -3.55 4.01 -16.06
N THR A 65 -3.44 2.73 -15.67
CA THR A 65 -2.58 1.75 -16.37
C THR A 65 -3.34 0.79 -17.29
N GLY A 66 -4.67 0.73 -17.18
CA GLY A 66 -5.47 -0.31 -17.80
C GLY A 66 -5.31 -1.70 -17.15
N LEU A 67 -4.58 -1.81 -16.04
CA LEU A 67 -4.19 -3.04 -15.37
C LEU A 67 -4.59 -3.01 -13.89
N GLY A 68 -5.26 -4.05 -13.42
CA GLY A 68 -5.50 -4.21 -11.99
C GLY A 68 -4.22 -4.54 -11.23
N PRO A 69 -4.05 -4.08 -9.97
CA PRO A 69 -2.86 -4.38 -9.16
C PRO A 69 -2.61 -5.88 -8.98
N ASN A 70 -3.64 -6.71 -9.03
CA ASN A 70 -3.52 -8.17 -8.91
C ASN A 70 -2.79 -8.83 -10.10
N GLN A 71 -2.77 -8.19 -11.28
CA GLN A 71 -2.13 -8.76 -12.47
C GLN A 71 -0.60 -8.79 -12.36
N HIS A 72 -0.03 -7.80 -11.69
CA HIS A 72 1.42 -7.68 -11.52
C HIS A 72 1.84 -7.59 -10.05
N GLY A 73 0.90 -7.63 -9.12
CA GLY A 73 1.13 -7.48 -7.69
C GLY A 73 1.61 -6.09 -7.26
N VAL A 74 1.51 -5.08 -8.13
CA VAL A 74 1.90 -3.69 -7.87
C VAL A 74 0.92 -2.73 -8.54
N CYS A 75 0.72 -1.56 -7.93
CA CYS A 75 -0.16 -0.51 -8.46
C CYS A 75 0.49 0.31 -9.58
N SER A 76 1.81 0.29 -9.71
CA SER A 76 2.56 0.99 -10.76
C SER A 76 3.57 0.03 -11.40
N PRO A 77 3.14 -0.79 -12.39
CA PRO A 77 4.04 -1.71 -13.08
C PRO A 77 5.20 -0.98 -13.74
N ALA A 78 6.42 -1.48 -13.61
CA ALA A 78 7.63 -0.85 -14.13
C ALA A 78 7.55 -0.49 -15.62
N LYS A 79 6.91 -1.35 -16.43
CA LYS A 79 6.70 -1.10 -17.87
C LYS A 79 5.85 0.14 -18.18
N SER A 80 5.07 0.62 -17.21
CA SER A 80 4.19 1.80 -17.35
C SER A 80 4.83 3.06 -16.76
N VAL A 81 6.00 2.95 -16.14
CA VAL A 81 6.70 4.05 -15.47
C VAL A 81 7.71 4.69 -16.39
N VAL A 82 7.70 6.01 -16.47
CA VAL A 82 8.70 6.81 -17.21
C VAL A 82 9.25 7.89 -16.30
N TRP A 83 10.58 8.03 -16.29
CA TRP A 83 11.33 9.08 -15.64
C TRP A 83 11.91 10.00 -16.71
N GLU A 84 11.58 11.28 -16.65
CA GLU A 84 12.04 12.29 -17.61
C GLU A 84 12.93 13.30 -16.88
N GLU A 85 14.24 13.20 -17.07
CA GLU A 85 15.16 14.24 -16.59
C GLU A 85 15.07 15.48 -17.47
N LYS A 86 15.04 16.65 -16.83
CA LYS A 86 14.98 17.97 -17.45
C LYS A 86 15.97 18.91 -16.78
N PRO A 87 16.38 20.00 -17.42
CA PRO A 87 17.30 20.97 -16.80
C PRO A 87 16.79 21.54 -15.47
N ASP A 88 15.47 21.60 -15.28
CA ASP A 88 14.79 22.13 -14.09
C ASP A 88 14.37 21.08 -13.08
N GLY A 89 14.73 19.80 -13.31
CA GLY A 89 14.40 18.71 -12.38
C GLY A 89 13.96 17.42 -13.06
N LEU A 90 13.12 16.66 -12.38
CA LEU A 90 12.68 15.34 -12.78
C LEU A 90 11.15 15.29 -12.86
N SER A 91 10.61 14.78 -13.96
CA SER A 91 9.18 14.47 -14.09
C SER A 91 8.96 12.96 -14.06
N THR A 92 7.89 12.53 -13.41
CA THR A 92 7.53 11.12 -13.36
C THR A 92 6.16 10.90 -14.00
N ARG A 93 6.05 9.83 -14.80
CA ARG A 93 4.80 9.46 -15.47
C ARG A 93 4.44 8.02 -15.19
N LEU A 94 3.15 7.75 -15.21
CA LEU A 94 2.58 6.40 -15.15
C LEU A 94 1.60 6.25 -16.33
N ALA A 95 1.88 5.34 -17.25
CA ALA A 95 1.09 5.10 -18.46
C ALA A 95 0.79 6.39 -19.25
N GLY A 96 1.77 7.30 -19.33
CA GLY A 96 1.64 8.59 -20.00
C GLY A 96 1.09 9.74 -19.12
N TYR A 97 0.39 9.44 -18.03
CA TYR A 97 -0.09 10.47 -17.11
C TYR A 97 1.06 11.06 -16.29
N LEU A 98 1.14 12.39 -16.20
CA LEU A 98 2.08 13.06 -15.31
C LEU A 98 1.65 12.81 -13.86
N ILE A 99 2.52 12.18 -13.07
CA ILE A 99 2.29 11.93 -11.66
C ILE A 99 2.84 13.05 -10.80
N ASP A 100 4.09 13.44 -11.04
CA ASP A 100 4.72 14.51 -10.27
C ASP A 100 5.90 15.15 -11.04
N ARG A 101 6.34 16.32 -10.52
CA ARG A 101 7.56 17.02 -10.94
C ARG A 101 8.35 17.37 -9.71
N PHE A 102 9.63 17.06 -9.72
CA PHE A 102 10.58 17.28 -8.63
C PHE A 102 11.62 18.29 -9.09
N ALA A 103 11.95 19.24 -8.24
CA ALA A 103 13.04 20.17 -8.49
C ALA A 103 14.40 19.44 -8.47
N THR A 104 15.43 20.09 -9.00
CA THR A 104 16.80 19.56 -8.93
C THR A 104 17.20 19.30 -7.48
N GLY A 105 17.64 18.07 -7.18
CA GLY A 105 18.02 17.64 -5.82
C GLY A 105 16.85 17.25 -4.91
N GLU A 106 15.60 17.43 -5.33
CA GLU A 106 14.44 16.95 -4.60
C GLU A 106 14.34 15.42 -4.71
N ARG A 107 14.07 14.74 -3.59
CA ARG A 107 13.88 13.28 -3.57
C ARG A 107 12.59 12.90 -4.27
N ALA A 108 12.70 12.11 -5.33
CA ALA A 108 11.55 11.59 -6.06
C ALA A 108 11.12 10.23 -5.52
N GLY A 109 9.82 10.10 -5.22
CA GLY A 109 9.20 8.83 -4.91
C GLY A 109 8.87 8.04 -6.18
N TYR A 110 8.68 6.71 -6.05
CA TYR A 110 8.21 5.88 -7.16
C TYR A 110 6.81 6.35 -7.60
N PRO A 111 6.57 6.59 -8.91
CA PRO A 111 5.33 7.21 -9.38
C PRO A 111 4.13 6.32 -9.11
N THR A 112 3.24 6.82 -8.27
CA THR A 112 2.00 6.16 -7.87
C THR A 112 0.87 7.18 -7.90
N VAL A 113 -0.25 6.88 -8.53
CA VAL A 113 -1.33 7.85 -8.74
C VAL A 113 -1.75 8.54 -7.44
N CYS A 114 -2.00 7.80 -6.36
CA CYS A 114 -2.44 8.39 -5.10
C CYS A 114 -1.37 9.24 -4.40
N LYS A 115 -0.09 9.13 -4.77
CA LYS A 115 1.05 9.81 -4.14
C LYS A 115 1.71 10.88 -5.02
N GLY A 116 1.03 11.31 -6.07
CA GLY A 116 1.39 12.50 -6.84
C GLY A 116 0.88 13.79 -6.19
N ARG A 117 1.57 14.90 -6.45
CA ARG A 117 1.06 16.23 -6.09
C ARG A 117 0.11 16.74 -7.15
N TYR A 118 -1.09 17.06 -6.75
CA TYR A 118 -2.17 17.57 -7.60
C TYR A 118 -2.34 19.08 -7.41
N VAL A 119 -2.82 19.75 -8.45
CA VAL A 119 -3.23 21.16 -8.35
C VAL A 119 -4.72 21.21 -8.06
N VAL A 120 -5.07 21.70 -6.89
CA VAL A 120 -6.45 21.86 -6.44
C VAL A 120 -6.64 23.30 -5.94
N GLY A 121 -7.57 24.02 -6.54
CA GLY A 121 -7.80 25.44 -6.18
C GLY A 121 -6.60 26.37 -6.44
N GLY A 122 -5.67 25.97 -7.34
CA GLY A 122 -4.45 26.71 -7.62
C GLY A 122 -3.23 26.33 -6.76
N GLU A 123 -3.43 25.54 -5.71
CA GLU A 123 -2.36 25.05 -4.83
C GLU A 123 -1.93 23.64 -5.21
N ARG A 124 -0.63 23.34 -5.06
CA ARG A 124 -0.04 22.03 -5.38
C ARG A 124 0.34 21.29 -4.12
N TYR A 125 -0.31 20.15 -3.86
CA TYR A 125 -0.06 19.33 -2.67
C TYR A 125 -0.47 17.86 -2.90
N TYR A 126 -0.17 16.99 -1.94
CA TYR A 126 -0.61 15.58 -1.94
C TYR A 126 -2.08 15.49 -1.55
N ALA A 127 -2.97 15.59 -2.53
CA ALA A 127 -4.42 15.68 -2.29
C ALA A 127 -5.07 14.34 -1.92
N ILE A 128 -4.42 13.20 -2.16
CA ILE A 128 -4.97 11.87 -1.87
C ILE A 128 -4.22 11.23 -0.72
N GLU A 129 -2.90 11.05 -0.85
CA GLU A 129 -2.05 10.45 0.18
C GLU A 129 -0.61 10.95 0.06
N GLU A 130 -0.01 11.30 1.18
CA GLU A 130 1.41 11.62 1.23
C GLU A 130 2.26 10.36 1.01
N PRO A 131 3.48 10.49 0.43
CA PRO A 131 4.39 9.36 0.20
C PRO A 131 5.10 8.89 1.49
N ALA A 132 4.34 8.79 2.58
CA ALA A 132 4.82 8.29 3.86
C ALA A 132 4.95 6.76 3.86
N SER A 133 5.79 6.23 4.74
CA SER A 133 5.92 4.80 4.99
C SER A 133 5.12 4.38 6.21
N LEU A 134 4.54 3.17 6.13
CA LEU A 134 3.96 2.51 7.28
C LEU A 134 5.10 2.04 8.19
N ASP A 135 4.98 2.35 9.48
CA ASP A 135 5.81 1.84 10.55
C ASP A 135 4.91 1.54 11.75
N THR A 136 4.82 0.27 12.12
CA THR A 136 3.99 -0.19 13.25
C THR A 136 4.80 -0.73 14.41
N LEU A 137 6.10 -0.43 14.50
CA LEU A 137 6.97 -0.94 15.56
C LEU A 137 6.37 -0.69 16.95
N ALA A 138 5.88 0.51 17.19
CA ALA A 138 5.25 0.89 18.47
C ALA A 138 3.94 0.13 18.77
N LEU A 139 3.31 -0.49 17.77
CA LEU A 139 2.07 -1.23 17.90
C LEU A 139 2.29 -2.74 18.10
N LEU A 140 3.51 -3.25 18.02
CA LEU A 140 3.78 -4.69 18.16
C LEU A 140 3.24 -5.28 19.46
N PRO A 141 3.39 -4.63 20.63
CA PRO A 141 2.80 -5.16 21.87
C PRO A 141 1.28 -5.32 21.79
N GLU A 142 0.59 -4.38 21.15
CA GLU A 142 -0.86 -4.44 20.93
C GLU A 142 -1.24 -5.56 19.96
N PHE A 143 -0.51 -5.73 18.87
CA PHE A 143 -0.75 -6.84 17.94
C PHE A 143 -0.62 -8.21 18.63
N VAL A 144 0.39 -8.37 19.49
CA VAL A 144 0.56 -9.58 20.29
C VAL A 144 -0.63 -9.75 21.26
N ARG A 145 -1.02 -8.69 21.97
CA ARG A 145 -2.14 -8.71 22.92
C ARG A 145 -3.45 -9.14 22.28
N ILE A 146 -3.76 -8.65 21.10
CA ILE A 146 -5.01 -8.96 20.38
C ILE A 146 -4.95 -10.27 19.58
N GLY A 147 -3.81 -10.94 19.50
CA GLY A 147 -3.67 -12.24 18.85
C GLY A 147 -3.41 -12.18 17.35
N VAL A 148 -2.80 -11.12 16.84
CA VAL A 148 -2.29 -11.10 15.45
C VAL A 148 -1.21 -12.15 15.28
N ALA A 149 -1.36 -13.03 14.29
CA ALA A 149 -0.48 -14.19 14.09
C ALA A 149 0.79 -13.86 13.30
N ALA A 150 0.76 -12.85 12.43
CA ALA A 150 1.90 -12.51 11.59
C ALA A 150 1.94 -11.02 11.21
N ILE A 151 3.15 -10.51 11.02
CA ILE A 151 3.43 -9.16 10.52
C ILE A 151 3.98 -9.27 9.09
N LYS A 152 3.39 -8.52 8.18
CA LYS A 152 3.82 -8.44 6.79
C LYS A 152 4.72 -7.24 6.53
N ILE A 153 5.91 -7.51 6.01
CA ILE A 153 6.85 -6.48 5.54
C ILE A 153 6.72 -6.36 4.02
N GLU A 154 6.40 -5.18 3.54
CA GLU A 154 6.34 -4.92 2.10
C GLU A 154 7.67 -4.33 1.62
N GLY A 155 8.47 -5.13 0.92
CA GLY A 155 9.77 -4.74 0.38
C GLY A 155 9.81 -4.59 -1.15
N ARG A 156 8.71 -4.86 -1.87
CA ARG A 156 8.71 -4.98 -3.35
C ARG A 156 9.22 -3.76 -4.10
N GLN A 157 8.91 -2.57 -3.62
CA GLN A 157 9.35 -1.28 -4.20
C GLN A 157 10.35 -0.57 -3.27
N ARG A 158 11.11 -1.33 -2.49
CA ARG A 158 12.10 -0.85 -1.54
C ARG A 158 13.48 -1.44 -1.87
N SER A 159 14.52 -0.80 -1.33
CA SER A 159 15.88 -1.32 -1.47
C SER A 159 16.11 -2.60 -0.63
N PRO A 160 17.07 -3.46 -1.01
CA PRO A 160 17.48 -4.57 -0.14
C PRO A 160 17.92 -4.13 1.26
N ALA A 161 18.57 -2.97 1.39
CA ALA A 161 18.96 -2.41 2.68
C ALA A 161 17.75 -2.12 3.57
N TYR A 162 16.68 -1.52 3.01
CA TYR A 162 15.43 -1.31 3.75
C TYR A 162 14.88 -2.63 4.31
N VAL A 163 14.82 -3.68 3.48
CA VAL A 163 14.30 -4.98 3.94
C VAL A 163 15.16 -5.55 5.07
N ALA A 164 16.49 -5.46 4.95
CA ALA A 164 17.42 -5.94 5.98
C ALA A 164 17.30 -5.17 7.31
N GLU A 165 16.98 -3.87 7.25
CA GLU A 165 16.86 -3.03 8.45
C GLU A 165 15.53 -3.22 9.19
N VAL A 166 14.44 -3.60 8.47
CA VAL A 166 13.10 -3.74 9.09
C VAL A 166 12.74 -5.19 9.42
N THR A 167 13.61 -6.16 9.11
CA THR A 167 13.43 -7.59 9.45
C THR A 167 14.19 -7.95 10.70
#